data_cec2e1de2dbe3e5f189f53da9e53488c
#
_entry.id   cec2e1de2dbe3e5f189f53da9e53488c
#
_cell.length_a   1.000
_cell.length_b   1.000
_cell.length_c   1.000
_cell.angle_alpha   90.00
_cell.angle_beta   90.00
_cell.angle_gamma   90.00
#
_symmetry.space_group_name_H-M   'P 1'
#
loop_
_entity.id
_entity.type
_entity.pdbx_description
1 polymer ?
#
loop_
_entity_poly.entity_id
_entity_poly.type
_entity_poly.pdbx_seq_one_letter_code
_entity_poly.pdbx_strand_id
1 'polypeptide(L)'
;SDPNVDGPEYVYAVAMDVGKEKDKEDLIKRNLLYGAMIFGDGIVGEEPVRSQGHIHVISPSCNASTCEVYEIWLGEAYIYMQETAKDDPGRCYAVHAKEGDVVIVPPGWAHCTINADPKVPMLFGAWCVRDYGFDYEDVRGHKGVAYFPKVRNDEIIFEKNKNYKETQLVVKEARTYEEFGLKAGVPIYTQYEENKEMFTFVTNPTVADEIWKNYEP
;
A
#
# COMPACT_ATOMS: atom_id res chain seq x y z
N SER A 1 1.62 15.56 -15.69
CA SER A 1 3.01 15.29 -15.30
C SER A 1 3.93 16.12 -16.17
N ASP A 2 4.91 16.78 -15.58
CA ASP A 2 5.97 17.49 -16.30
C ASP A 2 7.05 16.47 -16.70
N PRO A 3 7.30 16.25 -18.01
CA PRO A 3 8.32 15.29 -18.43
C PRO A 3 9.76 15.76 -18.18
N ASN A 4 9.93 17.03 -17.78
CA ASN A 4 11.24 17.63 -17.52
C ASN A 4 11.50 17.82 -16.02
N VAL A 5 10.69 17.21 -15.15
CA VAL A 5 10.91 17.29 -13.71
C VAL A 5 12.20 16.56 -13.32
N ASP A 6 13.02 17.20 -12.50
CA ASP A 6 14.22 16.58 -11.96
C ASP A 6 13.86 15.45 -10.98
N GLY A 7 14.64 14.38 -11.00
CA GLY A 7 14.43 13.23 -10.12
C GLY A 7 15.62 12.26 -10.14
N PRO A 8 15.60 11.23 -9.28
CA PRO A 8 16.62 10.20 -9.28
C PRO A 8 16.58 9.35 -10.56
N GLU A 9 17.71 8.74 -10.91
CA GLU A 9 17.83 7.86 -12.07
C GLU A 9 16.84 6.67 -11.98
N TYR A 10 16.66 6.11 -10.78
CA TYR A 10 15.74 5.02 -10.49
C TYR A 10 14.72 5.44 -9.45
N VAL A 11 13.44 5.33 -9.77
CA VAL A 11 12.33 5.69 -8.88
C VAL A 11 11.98 4.49 -8.00
N TYR A 12 11.59 3.38 -8.61
CA TYR A 12 11.35 2.13 -7.88
C TYR A 12 11.42 0.91 -8.80
N ALA A 13 11.65 -0.24 -8.21
CA ALA A 13 11.55 -1.53 -8.89
C ALA A 13 10.64 -2.48 -8.10
N VAL A 14 9.99 -3.37 -8.82
CA VAL A 14 9.02 -4.33 -8.28
C VAL A 14 9.40 -5.73 -8.76
N ALA A 15 9.49 -6.67 -7.82
CA ALA A 15 9.59 -8.10 -8.09
C ALA A 15 8.32 -8.77 -7.60
N MET A 16 7.50 -9.24 -8.53
CA MET A 16 6.27 -9.95 -8.19
C MET A 16 6.50 -11.46 -8.16
N ASP A 17 5.67 -12.16 -7.37
CA ASP A 17 5.72 -13.61 -7.22
C ASP A 17 7.06 -14.12 -6.66
N VAL A 18 7.61 -13.39 -5.70
CA VAL A 18 8.77 -13.82 -4.95
C VAL A 18 8.33 -14.77 -3.83
N GLY A 19 9.16 -15.75 -3.52
CA GLY A 19 8.85 -16.71 -2.46
C GLY A 19 9.82 -17.87 -2.43
N LYS A 20 9.79 -18.62 -1.34
CA LYS A 20 10.60 -19.83 -1.21
C LYS A 20 10.08 -20.90 -2.17
N GLU A 21 10.98 -21.64 -2.81
CA GLU A 21 10.61 -22.69 -3.78
C GLU A 21 9.60 -23.69 -3.23
N LYS A 22 9.76 -24.08 -1.95
CA LYS A 22 8.85 -25.01 -1.26
C LYS A 22 7.42 -24.50 -1.07
N ASP A 23 7.20 -23.17 -1.19
CA ASP A 23 5.91 -22.52 -0.94
C ASP A 23 5.16 -22.18 -2.24
N LYS A 24 5.83 -22.19 -3.37
CA LYS A 24 5.27 -21.75 -4.66
C LYS A 24 3.97 -22.45 -5.04
N GLU A 25 3.94 -23.77 -4.93
CA GLU A 25 2.74 -24.55 -5.29
C GLU A 25 1.53 -24.17 -4.41
N ASP A 26 1.75 -24.02 -3.09
CA ASP A 26 0.71 -23.61 -2.15
C ASP A 26 0.25 -22.17 -2.40
N LEU A 27 1.16 -21.24 -2.66
CA LEU A 27 0.84 -19.86 -3.01
C LEU A 27 -0.03 -19.77 -4.27
N ILE A 28 0.32 -20.53 -5.32
CA ILE A 28 -0.48 -20.60 -6.56
C ILE A 28 -1.87 -21.16 -6.27
N LYS A 29 -1.96 -22.26 -5.53
CA LYS A 29 -3.23 -22.89 -5.16
C LYS A 29 -4.15 -21.96 -4.38
N ARG A 30 -3.59 -21.11 -3.51
CA ARG A 30 -4.34 -20.11 -2.71
C ARG A 30 -4.64 -18.84 -3.46
N ASN A 31 -4.18 -18.70 -4.70
CA ASN A 31 -4.22 -17.44 -5.45
C ASN A 31 -3.54 -16.27 -4.70
N LEU A 32 -2.61 -16.59 -3.80
CA LEU A 32 -1.84 -15.63 -3.00
C LEU A 32 -0.51 -15.33 -3.69
N LEU A 33 -0.06 -14.09 -3.63
CA LEU A 33 1.18 -13.64 -4.23
C LEU A 33 1.95 -12.78 -3.24
N TYR A 34 3.26 -13.00 -3.14
CA TYR A 34 4.15 -12.12 -2.40
C TYR A 34 4.99 -11.29 -3.35
N GLY A 35 4.96 -9.97 -3.18
CA GLY A 35 5.78 -9.02 -3.90
C GLY A 35 6.89 -8.48 -3.01
N ALA A 36 8.00 -8.08 -3.64
CA ALA A 36 9.08 -7.32 -3.01
C ALA A 36 9.36 -6.06 -3.81
N MET A 37 9.42 -4.92 -3.15
CA MET A 37 9.56 -3.62 -3.78
C MET A 37 10.71 -2.84 -3.15
N ILE A 38 11.47 -2.15 -3.99
CA ILE A 38 12.48 -1.18 -3.58
C ILE A 38 12.12 0.18 -4.17
N PHE A 39 12.07 1.20 -3.33
CA PHE A 39 11.91 2.59 -3.73
C PHE A 39 13.26 3.28 -3.52
N GLY A 40 13.71 4.02 -4.52
CA GLY A 40 14.93 4.80 -4.44
C GLY A 40 14.83 5.91 -3.39
N ASP A 41 15.97 6.41 -2.99
CA ASP A 41 16.11 7.69 -2.33
C ASP A 41 15.90 8.84 -3.34
N GLY A 42 15.75 10.06 -2.83
CA GLY A 42 15.61 11.25 -3.64
C GLY A 42 14.19 11.79 -3.74
N ILE A 43 14.08 12.82 -4.55
CA ILE A 43 12.88 13.64 -4.73
C ILE A 43 12.61 13.78 -6.22
N VAL A 44 11.35 13.63 -6.62
CA VAL A 44 10.87 13.90 -7.98
C VAL A 44 10.15 15.24 -7.95
N GLY A 45 10.83 16.30 -8.42
CA GLY A 45 10.36 17.68 -8.27
C GLY A 45 10.29 18.11 -6.80
N GLU A 46 9.10 18.13 -6.22
CA GLU A 46 8.89 18.45 -4.80
C GLU A 46 8.41 17.25 -3.98
N GLU A 47 8.20 16.10 -4.61
CA GLU A 47 7.62 14.93 -3.98
C GLU A 47 8.70 13.87 -3.69
N PRO A 48 8.66 13.19 -2.55
CA PRO A 48 9.51 12.03 -2.32
C PRO A 48 9.16 10.93 -3.34
N VAL A 49 10.06 10.00 -3.56
CA VAL A 49 9.77 8.83 -4.39
C VAL A 49 8.52 8.14 -3.86
N ARG A 50 7.57 7.88 -4.75
CA ARG A 50 6.29 7.22 -4.44
C ARG A 50 5.73 6.46 -5.63
N SER A 51 4.82 5.53 -5.39
CA SER A 51 4.03 4.93 -6.44
C SER A 51 2.91 5.88 -6.93
N GLN A 52 2.37 5.61 -8.11
CA GLN A 52 1.13 6.22 -8.55
C GLN A 52 -0.03 5.62 -7.75
N GLY A 53 -0.98 6.44 -7.28
CA GLY A 53 -2.17 5.97 -6.61
C GLY A 53 -3.06 5.12 -7.54
N HIS A 54 -3.66 4.06 -6.98
CA HIS A 54 -4.54 3.14 -7.69
C HIS A 54 -5.54 2.48 -6.73
N ILE A 55 -6.51 1.79 -7.33
CA ILE A 55 -7.45 0.90 -6.63
C ILE A 55 -7.22 -0.50 -7.17
N HIS A 56 -7.32 -1.53 -6.33
CA HIS A 56 -7.35 -2.89 -6.81
C HIS A 56 -8.67 -3.18 -7.53
N VAL A 57 -8.59 -3.68 -8.77
CA VAL A 57 -9.78 -4.09 -9.53
C VAL A 57 -10.50 -5.25 -8.85
N ILE A 58 -11.73 -5.51 -9.29
CA ILE A 58 -12.45 -6.71 -8.87
C ILE A 58 -11.68 -7.95 -9.32
N SER A 59 -11.21 -8.76 -8.36
CA SER A 59 -10.55 -10.04 -8.65
C SER A 59 -11.57 -11.05 -9.15
N PRO A 60 -11.31 -11.71 -10.30
CA PRO A 60 -12.21 -12.74 -10.83
C PRO A 60 -12.37 -13.95 -9.88
N SER A 61 -11.37 -14.22 -9.06
CA SER A 61 -11.37 -15.39 -8.16
C SER A 61 -12.31 -15.25 -6.97
N CYS A 62 -12.55 -14.03 -6.48
CA CYS A 62 -13.42 -13.78 -5.33
C CYS A 62 -14.56 -12.79 -5.62
N ASN A 63 -14.63 -12.24 -6.82
CA ASN A 63 -15.61 -11.24 -7.25
C ASN A 63 -15.68 -10.00 -6.33
N ALA A 64 -14.52 -9.60 -5.79
CA ALA A 64 -14.37 -8.43 -4.93
C ALA A 64 -13.02 -7.74 -5.18
N SER A 65 -12.92 -6.45 -4.88
CA SER A 65 -11.62 -5.80 -4.73
C SER A 65 -10.91 -6.40 -3.52
N THR A 66 -9.59 -6.52 -3.57
CA THR A 66 -8.81 -7.20 -2.53
C THR A 66 -7.96 -6.21 -1.75
N CYS A 67 -7.62 -6.59 -0.53
CA CYS A 67 -6.70 -5.83 0.32
C CYS A 67 -5.24 -6.10 -0.05
N GLU A 68 -4.33 -5.30 0.50
CA GLU A 68 -2.89 -5.52 0.43
C GLU A 68 -2.28 -5.42 1.83
N VAL A 69 -1.34 -6.30 2.16
CA VAL A 69 -0.68 -6.34 3.48
C VAL A 69 0.80 -6.08 3.28
N TYR A 70 1.26 -4.92 3.73
CA TYR A 70 2.65 -4.47 3.63
C TYR A 70 3.46 -4.82 4.88
N GLU A 71 4.74 -5.07 4.71
CA GLU A 71 5.73 -5.13 5.79
C GLU A 71 6.97 -4.34 5.35
N ILE A 72 7.37 -3.34 6.12
CA ILE A 72 8.55 -2.54 5.83
C ILE A 72 9.80 -3.31 6.28
N TRP A 73 10.80 -3.44 5.39
CA TRP A 73 12.05 -4.16 5.66
C TRP A 73 13.25 -3.24 5.87
N LEU A 74 13.21 -2.06 5.24
CA LEU A 74 14.28 -1.06 5.34
C LEU A 74 13.68 0.32 5.11
N GLY A 75 14.18 1.32 5.85
CA GLY A 75 13.71 2.69 5.75
C GLY A 75 12.33 2.88 6.38
N GLU A 76 11.63 3.90 5.92
CA GLU A 76 10.33 4.30 6.45
C GLU A 76 9.36 4.58 5.29
N ALA A 77 8.08 4.30 5.49
CA ALA A 77 7.04 4.54 4.51
C ALA A 77 5.89 5.37 5.08
N TYR A 78 5.25 6.18 4.24
CA TYR A 78 3.85 6.51 4.42
C TYR A 78 3.03 5.65 3.46
N ILE A 79 2.14 4.82 4.00
CA ILE A 79 1.11 4.17 3.21
C ILE A 79 -0.10 5.10 3.23
N TYR A 80 -0.27 5.84 2.14
CA TYR A 80 -1.41 6.72 1.96
C TYR A 80 -2.59 5.93 1.43
N MET A 81 -3.79 6.16 1.98
CA MET A 81 -5.03 5.55 1.52
C MET A 81 -6.24 6.46 1.72
N GLN A 82 -7.22 6.31 0.82
CA GLN A 82 -8.51 7.02 0.84
C GLN A 82 -9.63 6.07 0.44
N GLU A 83 -10.81 6.23 1.00
CA GLU A 83 -11.92 5.28 0.80
C GLU A 83 -12.34 5.13 -0.66
N THR A 84 -12.31 6.20 -1.41
CA THR A 84 -12.66 6.18 -2.84
C THR A 84 -11.77 7.15 -3.63
N ALA A 85 -11.70 6.97 -4.95
CA ALA A 85 -11.10 7.94 -5.85
C ALA A 85 -12.14 8.82 -6.59
N LYS A 86 -13.39 8.87 -6.10
CA LYS A 86 -14.43 9.78 -6.60
C LYS A 86 -14.21 11.20 -6.08
N ASP A 87 -15.02 12.16 -6.54
CA ASP A 87 -14.93 13.57 -6.12
C ASP A 87 -14.88 13.76 -4.60
N ASP A 88 -15.62 12.95 -3.86
CA ASP A 88 -15.53 12.85 -2.42
C ASP A 88 -14.63 11.65 -2.07
N PRO A 89 -13.42 11.86 -1.54
CA PRO A 89 -12.49 10.77 -1.29
C PRO A 89 -12.83 9.98 -0.02
N GLY A 90 -13.80 10.41 0.78
CA GLY A 90 -14.12 9.83 2.07
C GLY A 90 -13.02 10.07 3.11
N ARG A 91 -12.81 9.10 3.99
CA ARG A 91 -11.73 9.12 4.98
C ARG A 91 -10.37 8.98 4.28
N CYS A 92 -9.41 9.80 4.70
CA CYS A 92 -8.06 9.79 4.17
C CYS A 92 -7.05 9.57 5.29
N TYR A 93 -6.13 8.66 5.09
CA TYR A 93 -5.08 8.34 6.04
C TYR A 93 -3.70 8.34 5.39
N ALA A 94 -2.69 8.74 6.15
CA ALA A 94 -1.29 8.49 5.85
C ALA A 94 -0.70 7.75 7.05
N VAL A 95 -0.48 6.46 6.91
CA VAL A 95 0.06 5.61 7.98
C VAL A 95 1.57 5.58 7.86
N HIS A 96 2.27 6.13 8.86
CA HIS A 96 3.71 6.08 8.98
C HIS A 96 4.13 4.71 9.50
N ALA A 97 4.99 4.04 8.77
CA ALA A 97 5.47 2.71 9.08
C ALA A 97 7.00 2.64 8.97
N LYS A 98 7.63 1.96 9.90
CA LYS A 98 9.08 1.76 10.02
C LYS A 98 9.43 0.29 9.84
N GLU A 99 10.71 -0.02 9.82
CA GLU A 99 11.20 -1.39 9.71
C GLU A 99 10.53 -2.32 10.73
N GLY A 100 9.95 -3.40 10.23
CA GLY A 100 9.17 -4.38 11.00
C GLY A 100 7.69 -4.06 11.16
N ASP A 101 7.26 -2.85 10.81
CA ASP A 101 5.84 -2.50 10.87
C ASP A 101 5.06 -3.10 9.70
N VAL A 102 3.80 -3.42 9.99
CA VAL A 102 2.82 -3.91 9.01
C VAL A 102 1.75 -2.86 8.81
N VAL A 103 1.31 -2.70 7.56
CA VAL A 103 0.15 -1.86 7.22
C VAL A 103 -0.77 -2.63 6.29
N ILE A 104 -2.07 -2.60 6.56
CA ILE A 104 -3.08 -3.20 5.69
C ILE A 104 -3.87 -2.11 4.98
N VAL A 105 -3.92 -2.19 3.65
CA VAL A 105 -4.83 -1.39 2.83
C VAL A 105 -6.11 -2.18 2.61
N PRO A 106 -7.29 -1.66 3.01
CA PRO A 106 -8.54 -2.40 2.88
C PRO A 106 -9.01 -2.52 1.43
N PRO A 107 -9.91 -3.49 1.15
CA PRO A 107 -10.46 -3.67 -0.18
C PRO A 107 -11.14 -2.41 -0.73
N GLY A 108 -10.90 -2.08 -1.99
CA GLY A 108 -11.58 -0.99 -2.69
C GLY A 108 -11.05 0.41 -2.41
N TRP A 109 -10.10 0.56 -1.48
CA TRP A 109 -9.51 1.87 -1.18
C TRP A 109 -8.42 2.25 -2.18
N ALA A 110 -8.46 3.50 -2.61
CA ALA A 110 -7.36 4.05 -3.40
C ALA A 110 -6.16 4.33 -2.50
N HIS A 111 -4.96 3.91 -2.93
CA HIS A 111 -3.77 4.01 -2.10
C HIS A 111 -2.50 4.21 -2.93
N CYS A 112 -1.45 4.68 -2.26
CA CYS A 112 -0.09 4.73 -2.80
C CYS A 112 0.93 4.58 -1.67
N THR A 113 2.09 4.05 -2.02
CA THR A 113 3.24 3.93 -1.13
C THR A 113 4.20 5.08 -1.38
N ILE A 114 4.69 5.68 -0.32
CA ILE A 114 5.54 6.88 -0.31
C ILE A 114 6.79 6.56 0.50
N ASN A 115 7.98 6.82 -0.04
CA ASN A 115 9.20 6.78 0.75
C ASN A 115 9.19 7.96 1.76
N ALA A 116 9.17 7.65 3.05
CA ALA A 116 9.03 8.67 4.11
C ALA A 116 10.34 9.40 4.42
N ASP A 117 11.49 8.83 4.08
CA ASP A 117 12.79 9.51 4.16
C ASP A 117 13.47 9.55 2.79
N PRO A 118 13.43 10.70 2.08
CA PRO A 118 14.02 10.82 0.76
C PRO A 118 15.57 10.71 0.75
N LYS A 119 16.22 10.52 1.89
CA LYS A 119 17.67 10.34 2.00
C LYS A 119 18.08 8.87 2.04
N VAL A 120 17.13 7.95 2.20
CA VAL A 120 17.36 6.51 2.37
C VAL A 120 16.42 5.73 1.45
N PRO A 121 16.92 4.72 0.73
CA PRO A 121 16.02 3.83 -0.02
C PRO A 121 15.11 3.06 0.94
N MET A 122 13.90 2.74 0.46
CA MET A 122 12.91 2.00 1.23
C MET A 122 12.65 0.65 0.58
N LEU A 123 12.63 -0.44 1.37
CA LEU A 123 12.28 -1.78 0.93
C LEU A 123 11.08 -2.30 1.72
N PHE A 124 10.19 -2.98 1.03
CA PHE A 124 9.06 -3.64 1.67
C PHE A 124 8.61 -4.90 0.92
N GLY A 125 7.96 -5.79 1.63
CA GLY A 125 7.24 -6.94 1.08
C GLY A 125 5.75 -6.73 1.19
N ALA A 126 4.97 -7.35 0.29
CA ALA A 126 3.52 -7.27 0.38
C ALA A 126 2.84 -8.57 -0.06
N TRP A 127 1.80 -8.97 0.69
CA TRP A 127 0.84 -9.97 0.26
C TRP A 127 -0.27 -9.33 -0.56
N CYS A 128 -0.54 -9.86 -1.72
CA CYS A 128 -1.68 -9.49 -2.57
C CYS A 128 -2.29 -10.72 -3.27
N VAL A 129 -3.45 -10.55 -3.88
CA VAL A 129 -4.05 -11.59 -4.72
C VAL A 129 -3.23 -11.78 -5.98
N ARG A 130 -3.10 -13.01 -6.46
CA ARG A 130 -2.30 -13.35 -7.65
C ARG A 130 -2.91 -12.84 -8.96
N ASP A 131 -4.22 -12.85 -9.08
CA ASP A 131 -4.95 -12.32 -10.23
C ASP A 131 -5.24 -10.80 -10.07
N TYR A 132 -4.25 -10.08 -9.50
CA TYR A 132 -4.32 -8.65 -9.25
C TYR A 132 -4.46 -7.84 -10.56
N GLY A 133 -5.01 -6.65 -10.42
CA GLY A 133 -5.04 -5.62 -11.43
C GLY A 133 -5.25 -4.27 -10.77
N PHE A 134 -4.84 -3.21 -11.46
CA PHE A 134 -4.86 -1.85 -10.92
C PHE A 134 -5.74 -0.95 -11.77
N ASP A 135 -6.65 -0.23 -11.13
CA ASP A 135 -7.43 0.82 -11.73
C ASP A 135 -6.85 2.19 -11.35
N TYR A 136 -6.49 2.93 -12.37
CA TYR A 136 -5.92 4.28 -12.25
C TYR A 136 -6.86 5.37 -12.74
N GLU A 137 -8.01 5.04 -13.33
CA GLU A 137 -8.83 5.98 -14.11
C GLU A 137 -9.28 7.16 -13.26
N ASP A 138 -9.96 6.92 -12.15
CA ASP A 138 -10.45 7.98 -11.27
C ASP A 138 -9.31 8.79 -10.62
N VAL A 139 -8.24 8.12 -10.19
CA VAL A 139 -7.06 8.80 -9.61
C VAL A 139 -6.40 9.71 -10.66
N ARG A 140 -6.26 9.26 -11.90
CA ARG A 140 -5.72 10.08 -13.00
C ARG A 140 -6.66 11.21 -13.38
N GLY A 141 -7.97 10.98 -13.37
CA GLY A 141 -9.00 11.99 -13.60
C GLY A 141 -8.87 13.16 -12.62
N HIS A 142 -8.57 12.88 -11.37
CA HIS A 142 -8.31 13.89 -10.33
C HIS A 142 -6.84 14.37 -10.29
N LYS A 143 -6.00 13.95 -11.23
CA LYS A 143 -4.56 14.28 -11.31
C LYS A 143 -3.73 13.76 -10.13
N GLY A 144 -4.17 12.73 -9.45
CA GLY A 144 -3.52 12.08 -8.33
C GLY A 144 -4.48 11.77 -7.19
N VAL A 145 -3.95 11.37 -6.05
CA VAL A 145 -4.70 11.14 -4.80
C VAL A 145 -5.11 12.45 -4.13
N ALA A 146 -5.95 12.39 -3.09
CA ALA A 146 -6.52 13.59 -2.46
C ALA A 146 -5.49 14.42 -1.66
N TYR A 147 -4.35 13.85 -1.30
CA TYR A 147 -3.24 14.56 -0.67
C TYR A 147 -1.90 14.15 -1.28
N PHE A 148 -1.09 15.14 -1.66
CA PHE A 148 0.25 14.94 -2.19
C PHE A 148 1.29 15.07 -1.10
N PRO A 149 2.22 14.12 -0.98
CA PRO A 149 3.40 14.32 -0.14
C PRO A 149 4.32 15.35 -0.80
N LYS A 150 4.78 16.34 -0.03
CA LYS A 150 5.74 17.33 -0.45
C LYS A 150 6.90 17.40 0.54
N VAL A 151 8.11 17.50 0.03
CA VAL A 151 9.29 17.71 0.87
C VAL A 151 9.47 19.21 1.11
N ARG A 152 9.46 19.61 2.38
CA ARG A 152 9.68 20.99 2.83
C ARG A 152 10.58 20.99 4.06
N ASN A 153 11.71 21.67 3.99
CA ASN A 153 12.69 21.76 5.09
C ASN A 153 13.07 20.38 5.66
N ASP A 154 13.34 19.42 4.79
CA ASP A 154 13.64 18.01 5.12
C ASP A 154 12.50 17.21 5.78
N GLU A 155 11.30 17.76 5.83
CA GLU A 155 10.11 17.06 6.35
C GLU A 155 9.11 16.79 5.23
N ILE A 156 8.33 15.73 5.38
CA ILE A 156 7.21 15.45 4.47
C ILE A 156 5.96 16.09 5.04
N ILE A 157 5.37 16.99 4.26
CA ILE A 157 4.05 17.56 4.50
C ILE A 157 3.07 17.04 3.47
N PHE A 158 1.80 17.01 3.79
CA PHE A 158 0.75 16.59 2.86
C PHE A 158 -0.05 17.80 2.39
N GLU A 159 0.00 18.07 1.09
CA GLU A 159 -0.72 19.17 0.44
C GLU A 159 -1.97 18.63 -0.23
N LYS A 160 -3.12 19.28 0.02
CA LYS A 160 -4.40 18.86 -0.51
C LYS A 160 -4.49 19.03 -2.02
N ASN A 161 -5.00 18.02 -2.70
CA ASN A 161 -5.37 18.07 -4.10
C ASN A 161 -6.75 18.75 -4.26
N LYS A 162 -6.76 19.91 -4.90
CA LYS A 162 -7.96 20.75 -5.11
C LYS A 162 -9.01 20.13 -6.03
N ASN A 163 -8.69 19.02 -6.71
CA ASN A 163 -9.63 18.30 -7.56
C ASN A 163 -10.57 17.37 -6.77
N TYR A 164 -10.37 17.24 -5.46
CA TYR A 164 -11.28 16.53 -4.55
C TYR A 164 -12.04 17.51 -3.65
N LYS A 165 -13.22 17.09 -3.18
CA LYS A 165 -13.95 17.80 -2.12
C LYS A 165 -13.13 17.95 -0.85
N GLU A 166 -13.59 18.83 0.04
CA GLU A 166 -12.97 18.99 1.34
C GLU A 166 -13.07 17.70 2.16
N THR A 167 -11.92 17.27 2.68
CA THR A 167 -11.77 16.14 3.59
C THR A 167 -10.63 16.42 4.55
N GLN A 168 -10.49 15.63 5.59
CA GLN A 168 -9.38 15.71 6.53
C GLN A 168 -8.46 14.53 6.33
N LEU A 169 -7.15 14.78 6.27
CA LEU A 169 -6.13 13.73 6.35
C LEU A 169 -5.81 13.44 7.81
N VAL A 170 -5.84 12.16 8.17
CA VAL A 170 -5.35 11.67 9.46
C VAL A 170 -3.96 11.05 9.21
N VAL A 171 -2.93 11.65 9.80
CA VAL A 171 -1.57 11.10 9.83
C VAL A 171 -1.40 10.35 11.13
N LYS A 172 -0.96 9.11 11.08
CA LYS A 172 -0.83 8.24 12.26
C LYS A 172 0.29 7.22 12.09
N GLU A 173 0.78 6.68 13.20
CA GLU A 173 1.74 5.58 13.19
C GLU A 173 1.05 4.25 12.86
N ALA A 174 1.81 3.30 12.33
CA ALA A 174 1.35 1.92 12.12
C ALA A 174 0.90 1.29 13.45
N ARG A 175 -0.04 0.37 13.37
CA ARG A 175 -0.59 -0.35 14.53
C ARG A 175 -0.45 -1.86 14.36
N THR A 176 -0.76 -2.61 15.38
CA THR A 176 -0.93 -4.06 15.29
C THR A 176 -2.32 -4.41 14.73
N TYR A 177 -2.42 -5.53 14.03
CA TYR A 177 -3.65 -6.01 13.38
C TYR A 177 -4.07 -7.37 13.97
N GLU A 178 -4.27 -7.40 15.30
CA GLU A 178 -4.62 -8.63 16.04
C GLU A 178 -5.96 -9.22 15.57
N GLU A 179 -6.88 -8.39 15.09
CA GLU A 179 -8.17 -8.81 14.56
C GLU A 179 -8.05 -9.67 13.28
N PHE A 180 -6.92 -9.58 12.56
CA PHE A 180 -6.57 -10.47 11.45
C PHE A 180 -5.67 -11.64 11.90
N GLY A 181 -5.40 -11.78 13.18
CA GLY A 181 -4.52 -12.80 13.74
C GLY A 181 -3.02 -12.52 13.55
N LEU A 182 -2.66 -11.33 13.09
CA LEU A 182 -1.26 -10.96 12.88
C LEU A 182 -0.53 -10.77 14.22
N LYS A 183 0.70 -11.24 14.26
CA LYS A 183 1.60 -11.16 15.42
C LYS A 183 2.60 -10.03 15.21
N ALA A 184 2.66 -9.09 16.13
CA ALA A 184 3.66 -8.03 16.11
C ALA A 184 5.08 -8.58 16.18
N GLY A 185 6.00 -7.99 15.42
CA GLY A 185 7.42 -8.34 15.41
C GLY A 185 7.74 -9.69 14.77
N VAL A 186 6.79 -10.36 14.14
CA VAL A 186 7.01 -11.58 13.36
C VAL A 186 6.81 -11.26 11.87
N PRO A 187 7.80 -11.51 11.01
CA PRO A 187 7.65 -11.23 9.58
C PRO A 187 6.42 -11.89 8.97
N ILE A 188 5.69 -11.17 8.12
CA ILE A 188 4.41 -11.68 7.55
C ILE A 188 4.61 -12.93 6.70
N TYR A 189 5.77 -13.09 6.05
CA TYR A 189 6.09 -14.34 5.34
C TYR A 189 6.29 -15.51 6.32
N THR A 190 6.93 -15.28 7.45
CA THR A 190 7.07 -16.31 8.51
C THR A 190 5.72 -16.72 9.07
N GLN A 191 4.83 -15.75 9.29
CA GLN A 191 3.46 -16.04 9.76
C GLN A 191 2.69 -16.91 8.75
N TYR A 192 2.85 -16.64 7.43
CA TYR A 192 2.31 -17.52 6.39
C TYR A 192 2.90 -18.93 6.47
N GLU A 193 4.22 -19.10 6.69
CA GLU A 193 4.84 -20.42 6.82
C GLU A 193 4.30 -21.19 8.04
N GLU A 194 4.02 -20.50 9.15
CA GLU A 194 3.43 -21.09 10.36
C GLU A 194 1.96 -21.46 10.18
N ASN A 195 1.20 -20.64 9.46
CA ASN A 195 -0.22 -20.84 9.20
C ASN A 195 -0.60 -20.39 7.79
N LYS A 196 -0.70 -21.35 6.87
CA LYS A 196 -1.01 -21.12 5.46
C LYS A 196 -2.39 -20.46 5.22
N GLU A 197 -3.31 -20.54 6.19
CA GLU A 197 -4.65 -19.94 6.10
C GLU A 197 -4.69 -18.49 6.57
N MET A 198 -3.64 -18.01 7.24
CA MET A 198 -3.62 -16.69 7.88
C MET A 198 -3.99 -15.54 6.92
N PHE A 199 -3.52 -15.60 5.68
CA PHE A 199 -3.75 -14.54 4.68
C PHE A 199 -4.92 -14.83 3.73
N THR A 200 -5.86 -15.72 4.10
CA THR A 200 -7.06 -15.99 3.30
C THR A 200 -7.87 -14.72 3.04
N PHE A 201 -7.90 -13.78 3.99
CA PHE A 201 -8.58 -12.50 3.83
C PHE A 201 -7.98 -11.61 2.72
N VAL A 202 -6.75 -11.85 2.29
CA VAL A 202 -6.12 -11.15 1.16
C VAL A 202 -6.72 -11.60 -0.17
N THR A 203 -6.96 -12.89 -0.33
CA THR A 203 -7.48 -13.48 -1.57
C THR A 203 -9.01 -13.63 -1.58
N ASN A 204 -9.62 -13.57 -0.41
CA ASN A 204 -11.07 -13.56 -0.22
C ASN A 204 -11.44 -12.60 0.93
N PRO A 205 -11.58 -11.30 0.66
CA PRO A 205 -11.84 -10.31 1.72
C PRO A 205 -13.17 -10.51 2.44
N THR A 206 -14.13 -11.24 1.85
CA THR A 206 -15.44 -11.46 2.47
C THR A 206 -15.37 -12.26 3.78
N VAL A 207 -14.30 -13.04 4.00
CA VAL A 207 -14.09 -13.74 5.28
C VAL A 207 -13.85 -12.80 6.46
N ALA A 208 -13.56 -11.52 6.18
CA ALA A 208 -13.31 -10.48 7.17
C ALA A 208 -14.30 -9.29 7.06
N ASP A 209 -15.47 -9.48 6.46
CA ASP A 209 -16.45 -8.41 6.20
C ASP A 209 -16.79 -7.58 7.46
N GLU A 210 -16.91 -8.22 8.62
CA GLU A 210 -17.22 -7.52 9.87
C GLU A 210 -16.05 -6.64 10.34
N ILE A 211 -14.81 -7.02 10.02
CA ILE A 211 -13.64 -6.21 10.32
C ILE A 211 -13.58 -5.00 9.37
N TRP A 212 -13.82 -5.22 8.07
CA TRP A 212 -13.76 -4.15 7.08
C TRP A 212 -14.78 -3.04 7.30
N LYS A 213 -15.97 -3.35 7.83
CA LYS A 213 -17.03 -2.35 8.12
C LYS A 213 -16.59 -1.26 9.09
N ASN A 214 -15.74 -1.59 10.04
CA ASN A 214 -15.26 -0.70 11.08
C ASN A 214 -13.75 -0.48 10.99
N TYR A 215 -13.16 -0.75 9.83
CA TYR A 215 -11.72 -0.71 9.66
C TYR A 215 -11.17 0.70 9.84
N GLU A 216 -10.14 0.80 10.67
CA GLU A 216 -9.21 1.92 10.76
C GLU A 216 -7.79 1.41 10.55
N PRO A 217 -7.03 2.02 9.61
CA PRO A 217 -5.64 1.61 9.37
C PRO A 217 -4.72 1.92 10.53
#